data_88814b11014cc5850ced0fbea2465135
#
_entry.id   88814b11014cc5850ced0fbea2465135
#
_cell.length_a   1.000
_cell.length_b   1.000
_cell.length_c   1.000
_cell.angle_alpha   90.00
_cell.angle_beta   90.00
_cell.angle_gamma   90.00
#
_symmetry.space_group_name_H-M   'P 1'
#
loop_
_entity.id
_entity.type
_entity.pdbx_description
1 polymer ?
#
loop_
_entity_poly.entity_id
_entity_poly.type
_entity_poly.pdbx_seq_one_letter_code
_entity_poly.pdbx_strand_id
1 'polypeptide(L)'
;MTRDELHAAAMALPGAHMDVQWGDDHVYKVAGKMFAATDGAYSNLSFKATDIAFEALTEAGRGRPAPYMARAKWVVLDDLAAQDAAEVADWVRTAH
;
A
#
# COMPACT_ATOMS: atom_id res chain seq x y z
N MET A 1 10.70 4.65 3.60
CA MET A 1 9.50 5.50 3.83
C MET A 1 9.07 5.37 5.28
N THR A 2 8.85 6.48 5.94
CA THR A 2 8.38 6.47 7.33
C THR A 2 6.86 6.38 7.39
N ARG A 3 6.34 6.05 8.58
CA ARG A 3 4.90 6.07 8.87
C ARG A 3 4.25 7.42 8.49
N ASP A 4 4.85 8.52 8.91
CA ASP A 4 4.29 9.84 8.68
C ASP A 4 4.30 10.22 7.20
N GLU A 5 5.34 9.82 6.48
CA GLU A 5 5.41 10.01 5.03
C GLU A 5 4.34 9.24 4.28
N LEU A 6 4.12 7.98 4.65
CA LEU A 6 3.06 7.17 4.03
C LEU A 6 1.68 7.76 4.33
N HIS A 7 1.42 8.09 5.58
CA HIS A 7 0.13 8.64 5.99
C HIS A 7 -0.16 9.96 5.26
N ALA A 8 0.82 10.84 5.19
CA ALA A 8 0.67 12.12 4.49
C ALA A 8 0.41 11.90 2.99
N ALA A 9 1.14 11.00 2.35
CA ALA A 9 0.97 10.71 0.93
C ALA A 9 -0.42 10.14 0.63
N ALA A 10 -0.90 9.20 1.44
CA ALA A 10 -2.21 8.59 1.24
C ALA A 10 -3.36 9.57 1.52
N MET A 11 -3.26 10.34 2.60
CA MET A 11 -4.33 11.26 3.00
C MET A 11 -4.39 12.52 2.14
N ALA A 12 -3.33 12.83 1.39
CA ALA A 12 -3.34 13.93 0.42
C ALA A 12 -4.18 13.63 -0.82
N LEU A 13 -4.54 12.36 -1.05
CA LEU A 13 -5.31 11.97 -2.23
C LEU A 13 -6.79 12.34 -2.05
N PRO A 14 -7.48 12.77 -3.14
CA PRO A 14 -8.87 13.21 -3.06
C PRO A 14 -9.79 12.15 -2.46
N GLY A 15 -10.58 12.54 -1.45
CA GLY A 15 -11.55 11.65 -0.82
C GLY A 15 -10.97 10.55 0.04
N ALA A 16 -9.66 10.53 0.26
CA ALA A 16 -9.02 9.48 1.05
C ALA A 16 -9.37 9.61 2.54
N HIS A 17 -9.61 8.46 3.17
CA HIS A 17 -9.78 8.37 4.62
C HIS A 17 -9.14 7.07 5.11
N MET A 18 -8.93 6.97 6.42
CA MET A 18 -8.28 5.82 7.03
C MET A 18 -9.16 5.25 8.13
N ASP A 19 -9.33 3.92 8.12
CA ASP A 19 -10.01 3.17 9.16
C ASP A 19 -9.05 2.16 9.78
N VAL A 20 -9.24 1.89 11.07
CA VAL A 20 -8.56 0.77 11.73
C VAL A 20 -9.47 -0.45 11.62
N GLN A 21 -8.99 -1.52 11.00
CA GLN A 21 -9.74 -2.76 10.77
C GLN A 21 -8.90 -3.98 11.12
N TRP A 22 -9.55 -5.13 11.26
CA TRP A 22 -8.90 -6.42 11.51
C TRP A 22 -7.91 -6.37 12.69
N GLY A 23 -8.34 -5.75 13.79
CA GLY A 23 -7.50 -5.52 14.96
C GLY A 23 -6.75 -4.20 14.84
N ASP A 24 -5.49 -4.23 14.40
CA ASP A 24 -4.63 -3.06 14.38
C ASP A 24 -4.31 -2.54 12.96
N ASP A 25 -4.86 -3.14 11.91
CA ASP A 25 -4.55 -2.75 10.54
C ASP A 25 -5.12 -1.37 10.21
N HIS A 26 -4.28 -0.52 9.62
CA HIS A 26 -4.68 0.79 9.14
C HIS A 26 -4.99 0.68 7.65
N VAL A 27 -6.25 0.94 7.29
CA VAL A 27 -6.75 0.74 5.93
C VAL A 27 -7.11 2.09 5.31
N TYR A 28 -6.48 2.41 4.19
CA TYR A 28 -6.76 3.64 3.46
C TYR A 28 -7.77 3.37 2.36
N LYS A 29 -8.82 4.17 2.32
CA LYS A 29 -9.98 3.99 1.44
C LYS A 29 -10.34 5.26 0.68
N VAL A 30 -10.99 5.08 -0.46
CA VAL A 30 -11.66 6.14 -1.20
C VAL A 30 -12.99 5.58 -1.73
N ALA A 31 -14.07 6.32 -1.52
CA ALA A 31 -15.41 5.89 -1.94
C ALA A 31 -15.78 4.48 -1.43
N GLY A 32 -15.38 4.15 -0.22
CA GLY A 32 -15.64 2.85 0.40
C GLY A 32 -14.74 1.71 -0.08
N LYS A 33 -13.79 1.98 -0.99
CA LYS A 33 -12.87 0.97 -1.53
C LYS A 33 -11.47 1.14 -0.96
N MET A 34 -10.90 0.06 -0.49
CA MET A 34 -9.53 0.00 0.01
C MET A 34 -8.54 0.16 -1.15
N PHE A 35 -7.52 1.00 -0.98
CA PHE A 35 -6.44 1.13 -1.96
C PHE A 35 -5.05 0.89 -1.36
N ALA A 36 -4.90 0.96 -0.05
CA ALA A 36 -3.66 0.65 0.66
C ALA A 36 -3.97 0.21 2.09
N ALA A 37 -3.10 -0.60 2.66
CA ALA A 37 -3.24 -1.04 4.04
C ALA A 37 -1.87 -1.31 4.66
N THR A 38 -1.75 -1.06 5.97
CA THR A 38 -0.56 -1.35 6.75
C THR A 38 -0.94 -2.11 8.00
N ASP A 39 0.04 -2.74 8.66
CA ASP A 39 -0.15 -3.16 10.04
C ASP A 39 -0.13 -1.94 10.97
N GLY A 40 -0.48 -2.11 12.25
CA GLY A 40 -0.54 -1.01 13.21
C GLY A 40 0.82 -0.33 13.45
N ALA A 41 1.92 -1.06 13.26
CA ALA A 41 3.27 -0.54 13.42
C ALA A 41 3.83 0.11 12.15
N TYR A 42 3.12 0.04 11.03
CA TYR A 42 3.60 0.50 9.72
C TYR A 42 4.91 -0.18 9.30
N SER A 43 5.05 -1.46 9.64
CA SER A 43 6.22 -2.24 9.23
C SER A 43 6.11 -2.73 7.79
N ASN A 44 4.89 -2.95 7.29
CA ASN A 44 4.63 -3.37 5.93
C ASN A 44 3.61 -2.46 5.24
N LEU A 45 3.49 -2.62 3.93
CA LEU A 45 2.47 -1.92 3.14
C LEU A 45 1.91 -2.88 2.10
N SER A 46 0.59 -2.96 2.03
CA SER A 46 -0.11 -3.62 0.93
C SER A 46 -0.81 -2.55 0.09
N PHE A 47 -0.76 -2.68 -1.22
CA PHE A 47 -1.44 -1.74 -2.11
C PHE A 47 -1.86 -2.43 -3.40
N LYS A 48 -2.87 -1.87 -4.07
CA LYS A 48 -3.33 -2.36 -5.37
C LYS A 48 -2.39 -1.84 -6.45
N ALA A 49 -1.65 -2.74 -7.09
CA ALA A 49 -0.71 -2.39 -8.14
C ALA A 49 -1.35 -2.46 -9.53
N THR A 50 -0.74 -1.78 -10.50
CA THR A 50 -1.03 -2.03 -11.91
C THR A 50 -0.47 -3.40 -12.29
N ASP A 51 -0.91 -3.96 -13.41
CA ASP A 51 -0.37 -5.24 -13.88
C ASP A 51 1.14 -5.18 -14.09
N ILE A 52 1.62 -4.10 -14.67
CA ILE A 52 3.06 -3.90 -14.93
C ILE A 52 3.83 -3.82 -13.62
N ALA A 53 3.35 -3.02 -12.66
CA ALA A 53 4.01 -2.87 -11.37
C ALA A 53 3.98 -4.18 -10.57
N PHE A 54 2.88 -4.91 -10.60
CA PHE A 54 2.77 -6.21 -9.94
C PHE A 54 3.84 -7.18 -10.44
N GLU A 55 3.96 -7.31 -11.76
CA GLU A 55 4.98 -8.20 -12.35
C GLU A 55 6.39 -7.73 -12.02
N ALA A 56 6.68 -6.46 -12.19
CA ALA A 56 8.02 -5.92 -11.95
C ALA A 56 8.45 -6.10 -10.49
N LEU A 57 7.57 -5.82 -9.54
CA LEU A 57 7.90 -5.92 -8.12
C LEU A 57 8.03 -7.37 -7.65
N THR A 58 7.16 -8.27 -8.11
CA THR A 58 7.21 -9.67 -7.72
C THR A 58 8.40 -10.39 -8.35
N GLU A 59 8.70 -10.13 -9.61
CA GLU A 59 9.86 -10.73 -10.30
C GLU A 59 11.18 -10.24 -9.71
N ALA A 60 11.27 -8.98 -9.34
CA ALA A 60 12.47 -8.42 -8.72
C ALA A 60 12.66 -8.82 -7.25
N GLY A 61 11.68 -9.49 -6.65
CA GLY A 61 11.71 -9.83 -5.23
C GLY A 61 11.56 -8.64 -4.30
N ARG A 62 11.10 -7.49 -4.81
CA ARG A 62 10.86 -6.28 -4.01
C ARG A 62 9.53 -6.30 -3.29
N GLY A 63 8.56 -7.02 -3.82
CA GLY A 63 7.27 -7.22 -3.22
C GLY A 63 6.81 -8.66 -3.45
N ARG A 64 5.79 -9.08 -2.74
CA ARG A 64 5.19 -10.39 -2.92
C ARG A 64 3.70 -10.26 -3.16
N PRO A 65 3.05 -11.24 -3.84
CA PRO A 65 1.60 -11.21 -3.99
C PRO A 65 0.93 -11.22 -2.63
N ALA A 66 -0.05 -10.35 -2.42
CA ALA A 66 -0.79 -10.30 -1.17
C ALA A 66 -1.63 -11.56 -1.00
N PRO A 67 -1.63 -12.20 0.18
CA PRO A 67 -2.49 -13.36 0.44
C PRO A 67 -3.96 -13.02 0.17
N TYR A 68 -4.67 -13.91 -0.52
CA TYR A 68 -6.09 -13.79 -0.87
C TYR A 68 -6.44 -12.65 -1.83
N MET A 69 -5.49 -11.77 -2.15
CA MET A 69 -5.73 -10.58 -2.98
C MET A 69 -4.83 -10.52 -4.22
N ALA A 70 -4.10 -11.57 -4.51
CA ALA A 70 -3.18 -11.60 -5.65
C ALA A 70 -3.90 -11.47 -7.01
N ARG A 71 -5.13 -11.97 -7.13
CA ARG A 71 -5.93 -11.84 -8.35
C ARG A 71 -6.24 -10.39 -8.70
N ALA A 72 -6.40 -9.55 -7.69
CA ALA A 72 -6.64 -8.12 -7.86
C ALA A 72 -5.33 -7.33 -7.95
N LYS A 73 -4.19 -8.03 -8.09
CA LYS A 73 -2.86 -7.43 -8.24
C LYS A 73 -2.40 -6.64 -7.02
N TRP A 74 -2.81 -7.06 -5.84
CA TRP A 74 -2.30 -6.50 -4.61
C TRP A 74 -0.90 -7.04 -4.30
N VAL A 75 -0.01 -6.14 -3.89
CA VAL A 75 1.39 -6.42 -3.56
C VAL A 75 1.64 -6.05 -2.12
N VAL A 76 2.44 -6.87 -1.42
CA VAL A 76 2.94 -6.55 -0.09
C VAL A 76 4.42 -6.19 -0.17
N LEU A 77 4.77 -5.04 0.41
CA LEU A 77 6.14 -4.65 0.70
C LEU A 77 6.39 -4.95 2.17
N ASP A 78 7.24 -5.93 2.47
CA ASP A 78 7.41 -6.42 3.85
C ASP A 78 8.18 -5.47 4.77
N ASP A 79 8.98 -4.57 4.20
CA ASP A 79 9.77 -3.61 4.97
C ASP A 79 9.55 -2.20 4.43
N LEU A 80 8.57 -1.51 4.99
CA LEU A 80 8.24 -0.15 4.56
C LEU A 80 9.40 0.81 4.80
N ALA A 81 10.12 0.67 5.90
CA ALA A 81 11.22 1.56 6.25
C ALA A 81 12.35 1.56 5.20
N ALA A 82 12.54 0.45 4.51
CA ALA A 82 13.56 0.30 3.49
C ALA A 82 13.15 0.87 2.12
N GLN A 83 11.89 1.30 1.96
CA GLN A 83 11.38 1.74 0.66
C GLN A 83 11.63 3.22 0.41
N ASP A 84 11.84 3.58 -0.86
CA ASP A 84 11.95 4.97 -1.29
C ASP A 84 10.58 5.65 -1.20
N ALA A 85 10.52 6.78 -0.47
CA ALA A 85 9.27 7.48 -0.21
C ALA A 85 8.58 8.00 -1.48
N ALA A 86 9.34 8.55 -2.41
CA ALA A 86 8.79 9.09 -3.66
C ALA A 86 8.21 7.98 -4.53
N GLU A 87 8.89 6.84 -4.61
CA GLU A 87 8.45 5.69 -5.38
C GLU A 87 7.17 5.09 -4.82
N VAL A 88 7.11 4.89 -3.50
CA VAL A 88 5.92 4.34 -2.85
C VAL A 88 4.74 5.31 -2.94
N ALA A 89 4.98 6.60 -2.76
CA ALA A 89 3.92 7.60 -2.90
C ALA A 89 3.29 7.56 -4.30
N ASP A 90 4.10 7.33 -5.32
CA ASP A 90 3.62 7.19 -6.70
C ASP A 90 2.75 5.94 -6.88
N TRP A 91 3.16 4.81 -6.32
CA TRP A 91 2.37 3.57 -6.37
C TRP A 91 1.04 3.72 -5.64
N VAL A 92 1.05 4.35 -4.46
CA VAL A 92 -0.17 4.58 -3.68
C VAL A 92 -1.13 5.51 -4.42
N ARG A 93 -0.61 6.55 -5.05
CA ARG A 93 -1.42 7.47 -5.86
C ARG A 93 -2.07 6.72 -7.04
N THR A 94 -1.34 5.83 -7.69
CA THR A 94 -1.87 5.03 -8.80
C THR A 94 -2.93 4.04 -8.31
N ALA A 95 -2.77 3.49 -7.11
CA ALA A 95 -3.74 2.58 -6.50
C ALA A 95 -5.06 3.28 -6.14
N HIS A 96 -4.97 4.54 -5.79
CA HIS A 96 -6.13 5.37 -5.47
C HIS A 96 -7.05 5.55 -6.68
#